data_daef47d55eac9f75cf0f785408e74988
#
_entry.id   daef47d55eac9f75cf0f785408e74988
#
_cell.length_a   1.000
_cell.length_b   1.000
_cell.length_c   1.000
_cell.angle_alpha   90.00
_cell.angle_beta   90.00
_cell.angle_gamma   90.00
#
_symmetry.space_group_name_H-M   'P 1'
#
loop_
_entity.id
_entity.type
_entity.pdbx_description
1 polymer ?
#
loop_
_entity_poly.entity_id
_entity_poly.type
_entity_poly.pdbx_seq_one_letter_code
_entity_poly.pdbx_strand_id
1 'polypeptide(L)'
;VRAYAALFTDDNLDVFKTAAKLALLYGYGGALFTDFVDAANEFNAAYLGVSGSYTNEELAVMIVSNIMPDYIGEIYAEKYFSEEAKQNVEQMVQDIISAYEERIRSLDWMSPETKQKALRKLETMTVKIGYPDSFDTYLDDVDIRSAAEGGSYFLNMVEIAKASRKAYLECQGQPVDKTAWLMYPYTVNACYSATSNDITFPA
;
A
#
# COMPACT_ATOMS: atom_id res chain seq x y z
N VAL A 1 -3.03 -6.06 24.52
CA VAL A 1 -2.66 -4.62 24.59
C VAL A 1 -2.21 -4.25 26.01
N ARG A 2 -3.01 -4.44 27.07
CA ARG A 2 -2.66 -4.03 28.46
C ARG A 2 -1.38 -4.69 28.97
N ALA A 3 -1.19 -5.98 28.74
CA ALA A 3 0.02 -6.71 29.15
C ALA A 3 1.28 -6.19 28.46
N TYR A 4 1.17 -5.83 27.17
CA TYR A 4 2.27 -5.22 26.42
C TYR A 4 2.59 -3.80 26.92
N ALA A 5 1.56 -2.98 27.16
CA ALA A 5 1.74 -1.64 27.71
C ALA A 5 2.41 -1.64 29.09
N ALA A 6 2.18 -2.65 29.90
CA ALA A 6 2.80 -2.79 31.23
C ALA A 6 4.33 -3.08 31.16
N LEU A 7 4.87 -3.44 29.98
CA LEU A 7 6.31 -3.62 29.79
C LEU A 7 7.06 -2.31 29.59
N PHE A 8 6.35 -1.20 29.25
CA PHE A 8 6.98 0.13 29.07
C PHE A 8 7.25 0.78 30.43
N THR A 9 8.35 0.36 31.04
CA THR A 9 8.88 0.88 32.33
C THR A 9 10.34 1.25 32.16
N ASP A 10 10.86 2.09 33.06
CA ASP A 10 12.26 2.49 33.04
C ASP A 10 13.19 1.29 33.19
N ASP A 11 12.80 0.26 33.94
CA ASP A 11 13.58 -0.98 34.11
C ASP A 11 13.76 -1.77 32.80
N ASN A 12 12.81 -1.65 31.87
CA ASN A 12 12.86 -2.30 30.57
C ASN A 12 13.43 -1.42 29.44
N LEU A 13 13.82 -0.19 29.73
CA LEU A 13 14.25 0.78 28.72
C LEU A 13 15.41 0.27 27.85
N ASP A 14 16.41 -0.37 28.45
CA ASP A 14 17.57 -0.87 27.70
C ASP A 14 17.21 -2.07 26.82
N VAL A 15 16.24 -2.89 27.21
CA VAL A 15 15.70 -3.95 26.37
C VAL A 15 15.00 -3.35 25.14
N PHE A 16 14.17 -2.32 25.33
CA PHE A 16 13.51 -1.63 24.22
C PHE A 16 14.48 -0.92 23.29
N LYS A 17 15.52 -0.27 23.83
CA LYS A 17 16.59 0.32 23.01
C LYS A 17 17.33 -0.74 22.19
N THR A 18 17.62 -1.89 22.78
CA THR A 18 18.27 -3.00 22.07
C THR A 18 17.37 -3.56 20.98
N ALA A 19 16.11 -3.79 21.27
CA ALA A 19 15.13 -4.24 20.30
C ALA A 19 14.97 -3.23 19.14
N ALA A 20 14.93 -1.92 19.44
CA ALA A 20 14.86 -0.88 18.42
C ALA A 20 16.13 -0.85 17.54
N LYS A 21 17.32 -1.01 18.12
CA LYS A 21 18.57 -1.10 17.34
C LYS A 21 18.58 -2.32 16.43
N LEU A 22 18.14 -3.48 16.91
CA LEU A 22 18.02 -4.69 16.08
C LEU A 22 16.99 -4.49 14.94
N ALA A 23 15.86 -3.87 15.23
CA ALA A 23 14.84 -3.59 14.21
C ALA A 23 15.37 -2.64 13.12
N LEU A 24 16.15 -1.62 13.50
CA LEU A 24 16.81 -0.71 12.55
C LEU A 24 17.85 -1.45 11.71
N LEU A 25 18.71 -2.25 12.31
CA LEU A 25 19.71 -3.05 11.59
C LEU A 25 19.04 -4.03 10.62
N TYR A 26 17.99 -4.69 11.05
CA TYR A 26 17.22 -5.60 10.20
C TYR A 26 16.51 -4.88 9.05
N GLY A 27 15.87 -3.75 9.34
CA GLY A 27 15.12 -2.98 8.34
C GLY A 27 15.99 -2.25 7.31
N TYR A 28 17.19 -1.82 7.71
CA TYR A 28 18.08 -1.04 6.85
C TYR A 28 19.39 -1.76 6.47
N GLY A 29 19.57 -3.01 6.90
CA GLY A 29 20.80 -3.77 6.64
C GLY A 29 21.16 -3.82 5.17
N GLY A 30 20.19 -4.09 4.30
CA GLY A 30 20.37 -4.10 2.85
C GLY A 30 20.74 -2.74 2.23
N ALA A 31 20.53 -1.64 2.94
CA ALA A 31 20.93 -0.29 2.51
C ALA A 31 22.29 0.15 3.08
N LEU A 32 22.87 -0.62 4.00
CA LEU A 32 24.12 -0.28 4.69
C LEU A 32 25.34 -0.96 4.05
N PHE A 33 25.30 -2.29 3.93
CA PHE A 33 26.46 -3.08 3.49
C PHE A 33 26.02 -4.26 2.62
N THR A 34 26.84 -4.58 1.61
CA THR A 34 26.64 -5.73 0.74
C THR A 34 26.62 -7.05 1.51
N ASP A 35 27.44 -7.18 2.55
CA ASP A 35 27.50 -8.39 3.40
C ASP A 35 26.14 -8.75 4.04
N PHE A 36 25.30 -7.75 4.36
CA PHE A 36 23.92 -7.99 4.83
C PHE A 36 23.02 -8.54 3.73
N VAL A 37 23.18 -8.04 2.52
CA VAL A 37 22.44 -8.51 1.34
C VAL A 37 22.84 -9.94 1.01
N ASP A 38 24.14 -10.23 1.02
CA ASP A 38 24.68 -11.56 0.73
C ASP A 38 24.23 -12.58 1.76
N ALA A 39 24.29 -12.25 3.05
CA ALA A 39 23.82 -13.12 4.13
C ALA A 39 22.30 -13.37 4.05
N ALA A 40 21.50 -12.35 3.70
CA ALA A 40 20.07 -12.51 3.50
C ALA A 40 19.76 -13.40 2.28
N ASN A 41 20.48 -13.24 1.19
CA ASN A 41 20.35 -14.07 -0.01
C ASN A 41 20.73 -15.54 0.27
N GLU A 42 21.83 -15.77 0.98
CA GLU A 42 22.24 -17.11 1.39
C GLU A 42 21.18 -17.79 2.27
N PHE A 43 20.68 -17.06 3.26
CA PHE A 43 19.60 -17.56 4.11
C PHE A 43 18.33 -17.88 3.33
N ASN A 44 17.89 -16.97 2.46
CA ASN A 44 16.69 -17.17 1.63
C ASN A 44 16.86 -18.36 0.66
N ALA A 45 18.02 -18.50 0.06
CA ALA A 45 18.33 -19.64 -0.80
C ALA A 45 18.23 -20.97 -0.02
N ALA A 46 18.78 -21.01 1.19
CA ALA A 46 18.73 -22.19 2.03
C ALA A 46 17.32 -22.49 2.57
N TYR A 47 16.56 -21.44 2.97
CA TYR A 47 15.26 -21.59 3.61
C TYR A 47 14.12 -21.77 2.60
N LEU A 48 14.13 -21.02 1.50
CA LEU A 48 13.06 -21.03 0.49
C LEU A 48 13.37 -21.92 -0.71
N GLY A 49 14.61 -22.41 -0.84
CA GLY A 49 15.06 -23.18 -2.01
C GLY A 49 15.12 -22.33 -3.29
N VAL A 50 15.12 -21.01 -3.18
CA VAL A 50 15.15 -20.08 -4.32
C VAL A 50 16.61 -19.73 -4.63
N SER A 51 17.09 -20.16 -5.79
CA SER A 51 18.39 -19.74 -6.32
C SER A 51 18.15 -18.71 -7.42
N GLY A 52 18.52 -17.49 -7.18
CA GLY A 52 18.49 -16.39 -8.15
C GLY A 52 18.69 -15.06 -7.45
N SER A 53 19.54 -14.21 -8.02
CA SER A 53 19.68 -12.82 -7.59
C SER A 53 19.08 -11.93 -8.67
N TYR A 54 18.34 -10.92 -8.22
CA TYR A 54 17.91 -9.83 -9.10
C TYR A 54 19.13 -9.01 -9.54
N THR A 55 19.09 -8.47 -10.73
CA THR A 55 20.04 -7.45 -11.14
C THR A 55 19.84 -6.17 -10.30
N ASN A 56 20.84 -5.31 -10.23
CA ASN A 56 20.71 -4.03 -9.54
C ASN A 56 19.60 -3.16 -10.12
N GLU A 57 19.34 -3.26 -11.43
CA GLU A 57 18.26 -2.54 -12.10
C GLU A 57 16.87 -3.06 -11.68
N GLU A 58 16.69 -4.38 -11.64
CA GLU A 58 15.45 -4.98 -11.16
C GLU A 58 15.21 -4.65 -9.68
N LEU A 59 16.23 -4.72 -8.83
CA LEU A 59 16.15 -4.32 -7.44
C LEU A 59 15.79 -2.83 -7.30
N ALA A 60 16.38 -1.95 -8.08
CA ALA A 60 16.08 -0.53 -8.06
C ALA A 60 14.60 -0.26 -8.41
N VAL A 61 14.09 -0.90 -9.47
CA VAL A 61 12.67 -0.79 -9.85
C VAL A 61 11.75 -1.30 -8.74
N MET A 62 12.07 -2.47 -8.16
CA MET A 62 11.28 -3.03 -7.06
C MET A 62 11.27 -2.10 -5.83
N ILE A 63 12.43 -1.56 -5.47
CA ILE A 63 12.57 -0.66 -4.33
C ILE A 63 11.77 0.62 -4.57
N VAL A 64 11.94 1.29 -5.70
CA VAL A 64 11.23 2.53 -6.03
C VAL A 64 9.73 2.28 -6.08
N SER A 65 9.26 1.18 -6.67
CA SER A 65 7.84 0.81 -6.68
C SER A 65 7.26 0.57 -5.29
N ASN A 66 8.06 0.18 -4.32
CA ASN A 66 7.60 -0.03 -2.95
C ASN A 66 7.63 1.23 -2.07
N ILE A 67 8.61 2.13 -2.30
CA ILE A 67 8.79 3.31 -1.44
C ILE A 67 8.16 4.58 -2.02
N MET A 68 7.90 4.62 -3.33
CA MET A 68 7.28 5.74 -4.05
C MET A 68 6.12 5.22 -4.95
N PRO A 69 5.18 4.44 -4.39
CA PRO A 69 4.21 3.73 -5.20
C PRO A 69 3.24 4.64 -5.95
N ASP A 70 2.86 5.78 -5.37
CA ASP A 70 1.93 6.73 -5.99
C ASP A 70 2.57 7.38 -7.22
N TYR A 71 3.85 7.76 -7.15
CA TYR A 71 4.58 8.33 -8.28
C TYR A 71 4.73 7.34 -9.44
N ILE A 72 5.04 6.07 -9.14
CA ILE A 72 5.09 5.02 -10.17
C ILE A 72 3.69 4.72 -10.70
N GLY A 73 2.67 4.77 -9.83
CA GLY A 73 1.27 4.58 -10.19
C GLY A 73 0.77 5.63 -11.19
N GLU A 74 1.13 6.91 -10.98
CA GLU A 74 0.81 8.00 -11.89
C GLU A 74 1.41 7.79 -13.26
N ILE A 75 2.73 7.54 -13.34
CA ILE A 75 3.44 7.27 -14.60
C ILE A 75 2.85 6.04 -15.31
N TYR A 76 2.51 5.00 -14.57
CA TYR A 76 1.91 3.79 -15.13
C TYR A 76 0.52 4.07 -15.71
N ALA A 77 -0.34 4.77 -14.96
CA ALA A 77 -1.68 5.12 -15.39
C ALA A 77 -1.69 5.97 -16.66
N GLU A 78 -0.88 7.03 -16.70
CA GLU A 78 -0.73 7.89 -17.88
C GLU A 78 -0.32 7.11 -19.13
N LYS A 79 0.56 6.12 -18.96
CA LYS A 79 1.15 5.40 -20.11
C LYS A 79 0.29 4.23 -20.59
N TYR A 80 -0.42 3.54 -19.69
CA TYR A 80 -0.99 2.23 -20.01
C TYR A 80 -2.50 2.14 -19.82
N PHE A 81 -3.15 3.08 -19.15
CA PHE A 81 -4.58 3.03 -18.89
C PHE A 81 -5.27 4.33 -19.29
N SER A 82 -5.88 4.31 -20.47
CA SER A 82 -6.57 5.48 -21.02
C SER A 82 -7.85 5.81 -20.25
N GLU A 83 -8.26 7.08 -20.32
CA GLU A 83 -9.54 7.54 -19.79
C GLU A 83 -10.73 6.78 -20.42
N GLU A 84 -10.67 6.43 -21.69
CA GLU A 84 -11.67 5.61 -22.36
C GLU A 84 -11.78 4.21 -21.75
N ALA A 85 -10.62 3.59 -21.43
CA ALA A 85 -10.59 2.29 -20.76
C ALA A 85 -11.21 2.38 -19.37
N LYS A 86 -10.91 3.44 -18.61
CA LYS A 86 -11.49 3.71 -17.29
C LYS A 86 -13.01 3.80 -17.38
N GLN A 87 -13.54 4.63 -18.26
CA GLN A 87 -14.97 4.82 -18.45
C GLN A 87 -15.69 3.53 -18.87
N ASN A 88 -15.07 2.73 -19.73
CA ASN A 88 -15.64 1.44 -20.13
C ASN A 88 -15.76 0.45 -18.96
N VAL A 89 -14.73 0.39 -18.10
CA VAL A 89 -14.76 -0.47 -16.90
C VAL A 89 -15.75 0.08 -15.87
N GLU A 90 -15.82 1.39 -15.67
CA GLU A 90 -16.81 2.03 -14.81
C GLU A 90 -18.23 1.69 -15.24
N GLN A 91 -18.54 1.80 -16.54
CA GLN A 91 -19.85 1.42 -17.08
C GLN A 91 -20.15 -0.06 -16.83
N MET A 92 -19.19 -0.95 -17.08
CA MET A 92 -19.34 -2.38 -16.83
C MET A 92 -19.66 -2.66 -15.35
N VAL A 93 -19.00 -2.00 -14.41
CA VAL A 93 -19.26 -2.13 -12.97
C VAL A 93 -20.66 -1.61 -12.62
N GLN A 94 -21.11 -0.50 -13.21
CA GLN A 94 -22.47 0.01 -13.01
C GLN A 94 -23.54 -0.96 -13.52
N ASP A 95 -23.31 -1.60 -14.66
CA ASP A 95 -24.21 -2.61 -15.20
C ASP A 95 -24.30 -3.84 -14.27
N ILE A 96 -23.16 -4.25 -13.70
CA ILE A 96 -23.10 -5.34 -12.71
C ILE A 96 -23.87 -4.95 -11.44
N ILE A 97 -23.70 -3.73 -10.94
CA ILE A 97 -24.41 -3.21 -9.75
C ILE A 97 -25.92 -3.24 -10.01
N SER A 98 -26.37 -2.77 -11.18
CA SER A 98 -27.77 -2.78 -11.58
C SER A 98 -28.35 -4.20 -11.63
N ALA A 99 -27.61 -5.14 -12.18
CA ALA A 99 -28.00 -6.56 -12.21
C ALA A 99 -28.10 -7.16 -10.78
N TYR A 100 -27.19 -6.78 -9.87
CA TYR A 100 -27.28 -7.17 -8.47
C TYR A 100 -28.50 -6.59 -7.76
N GLU A 101 -28.86 -5.34 -8.03
CA GLU A 101 -30.07 -4.72 -7.48
C GLU A 101 -31.35 -5.50 -7.89
N GLU A 102 -31.51 -5.78 -9.16
CA GLU A 102 -32.64 -6.56 -9.67
C GLU A 102 -32.70 -7.95 -9.02
N ARG A 103 -31.54 -8.61 -8.94
CA ARG A 103 -31.45 -9.94 -8.33
C ARG A 103 -31.82 -9.90 -6.86
N ILE A 104 -31.30 -8.95 -6.06
CA ILE A 104 -31.63 -8.82 -4.63
C ILE A 104 -33.14 -8.61 -4.45
N ARG A 105 -33.76 -7.75 -5.28
CA ARG A 105 -35.21 -7.51 -5.24
C ARG A 105 -36.03 -8.77 -5.51
N SER A 106 -35.57 -9.63 -6.40
CA SER A 106 -36.29 -10.85 -6.82
C SER A 106 -36.09 -12.06 -5.90
N LEU A 107 -35.18 -12.04 -4.93
CA LEU A 107 -34.89 -13.19 -4.04
C LEU A 107 -36.08 -13.52 -3.12
N ASP A 108 -36.66 -14.70 -3.23
CA ASP A 108 -37.84 -15.11 -2.42
C ASP A 108 -37.48 -15.49 -0.98
N TRP A 109 -36.27 -15.97 -0.75
CA TRP A 109 -35.79 -16.42 0.57
C TRP A 109 -35.34 -15.29 1.50
N MET A 110 -35.11 -14.09 0.98
CA MET A 110 -34.62 -12.95 1.75
C MET A 110 -35.80 -12.09 2.26
N SER A 111 -35.81 -11.78 3.57
CA SER A 111 -36.84 -10.90 4.13
C SER A 111 -36.79 -9.49 3.51
N PRO A 112 -37.95 -8.77 3.48
CA PRO A 112 -37.98 -7.40 2.95
C PRO A 112 -36.96 -6.46 3.66
N GLU A 113 -36.82 -6.58 4.97
CA GLU A 113 -35.86 -5.77 5.74
C GLU A 113 -34.41 -6.07 5.32
N THR A 114 -34.07 -7.35 5.14
CA THR A 114 -32.72 -7.76 4.72
C THR A 114 -32.43 -7.29 3.29
N LYS A 115 -33.42 -7.34 2.40
CA LYS A 115 -33.29 -6.79 1.02
C LYS A 115 -32.96 -5.30 1.07
N GLN A 116 -33.68 -4.52 1.89
CA GLN A 116 -33.40 -3.08 2.01
C GLN A 116 -31.98 -2.81 2.50
N LYS A 117 -31.48 -3.55 3.50
CA LYS A 117 -30.10 -3.43 3.98
C LYS A 117 -29.07 -3.80 2.91
N ALA A 118 -29.34 -4.85 2.15
CA ALA A 118 -28.47 -5.27 1.04
C ALA A 118 -28.41 -4.23 -0.09
N LEU A 119 -29.57 -3.70 -0.51
CA LEU A 119 -29.66 -2.62 -1.47
C LEU A 119 -28.96 -1.35 -1.00
N ARG A 120 -29.16 -0.98 0.27
CA ARG A 120 -28.45 0.16 0.87
C ARG A 120 -26.94 -0.02 0.85
N LYS A 121 -26.45 -1.21 1.15
CA LYS A 121 -25.02 -1.53 1.08
C LYS A 121 -24.48 -1.37 -0.35
N LEU A 122 -25.23 -1.83 -1.35
CA LEU A 122 -24.87 -1.71 -2.75
C LEU A 122 -24.86 -0.24 -3.21
N GLU A 123 -25.88 0.53 -2.85
CA GLU A 123 -26.02 1.96 -3.14
C GLU A 123 -24.86 2.80 -2.55
N THR A 124 -24.37 2.42 -1.37
CA THR A 124 -23.31 3.16 -0.66
C THR A 124 -21.90 2.64 -0.94
N MET A 125 -21.78 1.68 -1.85
CA MET A 125 -20.48 1.13 -2.25
C MET A 125 -19.71 2.14 -3.09
N THR A 126 -18.47 2.40 -2.72
CA THR A 126 -17.56 3.21 -3.52
C THR A 126 -16.88 2.32 -4.56
N VAL A 127 -16.89 2.76 -5.81
CA VAL A 127 -16.23 2.07 -6.94
C VAL A 127 -14.96 2.81 -7.29
N LYS A 128 -13.82 2.12 -7.32
CA LYS A 128 -12.49 2.65 -7.61
C LYS A 128 -11.92 1.90 -8.82
N ILE A 129 -11.76 2.59 -9.94
CA ILE A 129 -11.33 1.99 -11.21
C ILE A 129 -10.06 2.65 -11.71
N GLY A 130 -9.08 1.83 -12.06
CA GLY A 130 -7.84 2.23 -12.72
C GLY A 130 -6.87 2.92 -11.77
N TYR A 131 -7.13 4.20 -11.47
CA TYR A 131 -6.27 5.07 -10.69
C TYR A 131 -7.07 6.12 -9.92
N PRO A 132 -6.53 6.67 -8.81
CA PRO A 132 -7.19 7.72 -8.03
C PRO A 132 -7.26 9.05 -8.81
N ASP A 133 -8.19 9.92 -8.41
CA ASP A 133 -8.31 11.28 -8.99
C ASP A 133 -7.12 12.17 -8.64
N SER A 134 -6.42 11.88 -7.53
CA SER A 134 -5.17 12.52 -7.14
C SER A 134 -4.25 11.50 -6.48
N PHE A 135 -2.96 11.55 -6.83
CA PHE A 135 -1.92 10.76 -6.19
C PHE A 135 -1.39 11.46 -4.96
N ASP A 136 -0.85 10.67 -4.02
CA ASP A 136 -0.23 11.22 -2.81
C ASP A 136 1.15 11.81 -3.14
N THR A 137 1.39 13.05 -2.68
CA THR A 137 2.59 13.84 -2.97
C THR A 137 3.44 14.13 -1.74
N TYR A 138 3.30 13.32 -0.67
CA TYR A 138 4.01 13.55 0.59
C TYR A 138 5.55 13.48 0.50
N LEU A 139 6.09 13.04 -0.64
CA LEU A 139 7.53 12.99 -0.90
C LEU A 139 8.05 14.18 -1.73
N ASP A 140 7.21 15.07 -2.23
CA ASP A 140 7.63 16.18 -3.10
C ASP A 140 8.68 17.09 -2.47
N ASP A 141 8.60 17.28 -1.15
CA ASP A 141 9.55 18.11 -0.38
C ASP A 141 10.74 17.32 0.16
N VAL A 142 10.89 16.03 -0.18
CA VAL A 142 11.99 15.21 0.34
C VAL A 142 13.26 15.42 -0.49
N ASP A 143 14.33 15.83 0.16
CA ASP A 143 15.64 16.06 -0.46
C ASP A 143 16.36 14.72 -0.73
N ILE A 144 16.15 14.17 -1.91
CA ILE A 144 16.82 12.95 -2.39
C ILE A 144 18.11 13.35 -3.11
N ARG A 145 19.26 12.85 -2.63
CA ARG A 145 20.57 13.21 -3.15
C ARG A 145 21.29 12.01 -3.75
N SER A 146 21.92 12.24 -4.90
CA SER A 146 22.88 11.31 -5.50
C SER A 146 24.17 11.24 -4.65
N ALA A 147 24.99 10.22 -4.90
CA ALA A 147 26.31 10.11 -4.28
C ALA A 147 27.23 11.30 -4.61
N ALA A 148 27.11 11.87 -5.81
CA ALA A 148 27.87 13.05 -6.24
C ALA A 148 27.48 14.31 -5.46
N GLU A 149 26.27 14.38 -4.94
CA GLU A 149 25.74 15.47 -4.12
C GLU A 149 25.91 15.20 -2.60
N GLY A 150 26.65 14.16 -2.24
CA GLY A 150 26.92 13.80 -0.85
C GLY A 150 25.80 12.97 -0.20
N GLY A 151 24.85 12.47 -0.99
CA GLY A 151 23.82 11.54 -0.54
C GLY A 151 24.31 10.10 -0.49
N SER A 152 23.48 9.24 0.08
CA SER A 152 23.62 7.78 0.00
C SER A 152 22.27 7.13 -0.01
N TYR A 153 22.20 5.89 -0.51
CA TYR A 153 20.96 5.12 -0.50
C TYR A 153 20.33 5.08 0.91
N PHE A 154 21.15 4.79 1.93
CA PHE A 154 20.68 4.75 3.32
C PHE A 154 20.08 6.09 3.79
N LEU A 155 20.78 7.22 3.53
CA LEU A 155 20.29 8.54 3.95
C LEU A 155 18.99 8.90 3.24
N ASN A 156 18.87 8.64 1.95
CA ASN A 156 17.63 8.84 1.19
C ASN A 156 16.48 8.02 1.77
N MET A 157 16.71 6.74 2.10
CA MET A 157 15.71 5.90 2.74
C MET A 157 15.25 6.43 4.11
N VAL A 158 16.16 7.02 4.88
CA VAL A 158 15.84 7.64 6.16
C VAL A 158 14.95 8.88 5.98
N GLU A 159 15.25 9.74 5.00
CA GLU A 159 14.43 10.93 4.73
C GLU A 159 13.04 10.56 4.22
N ILE A 160 12.93 9.58 3.32
CA ILE A 160 11.64 9.05 2.86
C ILE A 160 10.84 8.46 4.04
N ALA A 161 11.48 7.68 4.90
CA ALA A 161 10.82 7.09 6.06
C ALA A 161 10.31 8.16 7.05
N LYS A 162 11.04 9.26 7.23
CA LYS A 162 10.60 10.40 8.06
C LYS A 162 9.37 11.08 7.45
N ALA A 163 9.36 11.33 6.13
CA ALA A 163 8.24 11.93 5.43
C ALA A 163 6.99 11.05 5.50
N SER A 164 7.13 9.76 5.19
CA SER A 164 6.04 8.77 5.32
C SER A 164 5.49 8.69 6.74
N ARG A 165 6.38 8.71 7.74
CA ARG A 165 5.96 8.68 9.15
C ARG A 165 5.21 9.95 9.54
N LYS A 166 5.66 11.12 9.06
CA LYS A 166 5.00 12.40 9.28
C LYS A 166 3.59 12.37 8.70
N ALA A 167 3.44 12.00 7.41
CA ALA A 167 2.15 11.89 6.75
C ALA A 167 1.20 10.94 7.49
N TYR A 168 1.70 9.77 7.91
CA TYR A 168 0.93 8.81 8.72
C TYR A 168 0.44 9.41 10.06
N LEU A 169 1.28 10.21 10.73
CA LEU A 169 0.90 10.83 12.01
C LEU A 169 -0.13 11.95 11.82
N GLU A 170 -0.07 12.67 10.71
CA GLU A 170 -1.02 13.73 10.38
C GLU A 170 -2.42 13.20 10.10
N CYS A 171 -2.55 11.94 9.64
CA CYS A 171 -3.84 11.27 9.48
C CYS A 171 -4.51 10.86 10.82
N GLN A 172 -3.75 10.85 11.94
CA GLN A 172 -4.30 10.41 13.22
C GLN A 172 -5.33 11.40 13.75
N GLY A 173 -6.50 10.88 14.12
CA GLY A 173 -7.61 11.69 14.62
C GLY A 173 -8.42 12.41 13.54
N GLN A 174 -8.05 12.23 12.28
CA GLN A 174 -8.85 12.70 11.14
C GLN A 174 -9.96 11.70 10.81
N PRO A 175 -11.05 12.15 10.18
CA PRO A 175 -12.05 11.24 9.61
C PRO A 175 -11.41 10.25 8.65
N VAL A 176 -12.01 9.06 8.53
CA VAL A 176 -11.53 8.05 7.57
C VAL A 176 -11.64 8.59 6.15
N ASP A 177 -10.52 8.63 5.46
CA ASP A 177 -10.49 8.96 4.03
C ASP A 177 -11.02 7.79 3.21
N LYS A 178 -12.20 7.96 2.61
CA LYS A 178 -12.81 6.95 1.72
C LYS A 178 -12.25 6.98 0.31
N THR A 179 -11.48 7.99 -0.04
CA THR A 179 -10.84 8.11 -1.36
C THR A 179 -9.52 7.34 -1.42
N ALA A 180 -8.91 7.05 -0.27
CA ALA A 180 -7.65 6.30 -0.18
C ALA A 180 -7.75 4.93 -0.87
N TRP A 181 -6.74 4.61 -1.66
CA TRP A 181 -6.64 3.34 -2.39
C TRP A 181 -5.84 2.32 -1.60
N LEU A 182 -6.28 1.05 -1.63
CA LEU A 182 -5.59 -0.08 -1.01
C LEU A 182 -4.57 -0.75 -1.94
N MET A 183 -4.63 -0.44 -3.23
CA MET A 183 -3.77 -1.01 -4.27
C MET A 183 -3.35 0.07 -5.25
N TYR A 184 -2.15 -0.06 -5.77
CA TYR A 184 -1.60 0.89 -6.75
C TYR A 184 -2.04 0.53 -8.18
N PRO A 185 -2.06 1.48 -9.12
CA PRO A 185 -2.54 1.25 -10.49
C PRO A 185 -1.90 0.07 -11.22
N TYR A 186 -0.63 -0.21 -10.98
CA TYR A 186 0.11 -1.33 -11.59
C TYR A 186 -0.08 -2.68 -10.88
N THR A 187 -0.97 -2.76 -9.91
CA THR A 187 -1.22 -4.02 -9.16
C THR A 187 -2.18 -4.91 -9.93
N VAL A 188 -1.73 -6.09 -10.36
CA VAL A 188 -2.58 -7.10 -10.99
C VAL A 188 -3.42 -7.81 -9.93
N ASN A 189 -4.53 -7.19 -9.54
CA ASN A 189 -5.44 -7.70 -8.52
C ASN A 189 -6.78 -6.97 -8.57
N ALA A 190 -7.72 -7.36 -7.71
CA ALA A 190 -8.95 -6.66 -7.38
C ALA A 190 -9.34 -6.95 -5.94
N CYS A 191 -9.98 -6.02 -5.26
CA CYS A 191 -10.43 -6.25 -3.89
C CYS A 191 -11.75 -5.56 -3.56
N TYR A 192 -12.40 -6.11 -2.53
CA TYR A 192 -13.50 -5.47 -1.83
C TYR A 192 -13.11 -5.27 -0.36
N SER A 193 -13.21 -4.04 0.11
CA SER A 193 -13.00 -3.68 1.52
C SER A 193 -14.34 -3.59 2.26
N ALA A 194 -14.55 -4.50 3.21
CA ALA A 194 -15.78 -4.52 4.01
C ALA A 194 -15.84 -3.35 5.02
N THR A 195 -14.70 -2.79 5.41
CA THR A 195 -14.62 -1.69 6.39
C THR A 195 -14.97 -0.34 5.80
N SER A 196 -14.58 -0.09 4.55
CA SER A 196 -14.88 1.13 3.80
C SER A 196 -16.08 0.97 2.85
N ASN A 197 -16.52 -0.26 2.59
CA ASN A 197 -17.53 -0.63 1.60
C ASN A 197 -17.15 -0.11 0.20
N ASP A 198 -15.95 -0.43 -0.23
CA ASP A 198 -15.45 -0.11 -1.55
C ASP A 198 -15.00 -1.34 -2.34
N ILE A 199 -15.05 -1.22 -3.66
CA ILE A 199 -14.49 -2.18 -4.60
C ILE A 199 -13.43 -1.49 -5.45
N THR A 200 -12.26 -2.11 -5.60
CA THR A 200 -11.13 -1.53 -6.32
C THR A 200 -10.65 -2.48 -7.43
N PHE A 201 -10.56 -1.94 -8.64
CA PHE A 201 -9.97 -2.58 -9.81
C PHE A 201 -8.86 -1.67 -10.34
N PRO A 202 -7.57 -1.97 -10.08
CA PRO A 202 -6.44 -1.23 -10.62
C PRO A 202 -6.37 -1.25 -12.16
N ALA A 203 -5.50 -0.42 -12.73
CA ALA A 203 -5.35 -0.24 -14.18
C ALA A 203 -4.75 -1.46 -14.91
#